data_3eb834e657a01dd3451d4eb734d08f72
#
_entry.id   3eb834e657a01dd3451d4eb734d08f72
#
_cell.length_a   1.000
_cell.length_b   1.000
_cell.length_c   1.000
_cell.angle_alpha   90.00
_cell.angle_beta   90.00
_cell.angle_gamma   90.00
#
_symmetry.space_group_name_H-M   'P 1'
#
loop_
_entity.id
_entity.type
_entity.pdbx_description
1 polymer ?
#
loop_
_entity_poly.entity_id
_entity_poly.type
_entity_poly.pdbx_seq_one_letter_code
_entity_poly.pdbx_strand_id
1 'polypeptide(L)'
;AYNSNNLVVSFVNQSGEIISLDKNWKLISGGSVNLSETNPETSFLFATEYLGKSVTKELVFNFDSYEIDISTSLRGLKDISLDEKYTLSWVGGLPEHEGTQDAMFMEGLISQAGSIESFRVGAAGFFGSSNTNNIDAEEKRYVGQADFAGYRTKYFGLFFVPQKSDLVEITKYPTPLRAGVNVNITQDINLEKNKLYLGPLDYSSVESLGVGLEEKILGWQ
;
A
#
# COMPACT_ATOMS: atom_id res chain seq x y z
N ALA A 1 -4.18 6.61 19.49
CA ALA A 1 -2.88 6.46 18.80
C ALA A 1 -3.14 5.76 17.46
N TYR A 2 -2.67 6.35 16.36
CA TYR A 2 -2.69 5.72 15.04
C TYR A 2 -1.72 4.54 15.07
N ASN A 3 -2.20 3.33 15.05
CA ASN A 3 -1.39 2.17 14.71
C ASN A 3 -1.46 1.99 13.19
N SER A 4 -0.82 2.88 12.45
CA SER A 4 -0.56 2.65 11.05
C SER A 4 0.77 1.90 10.94
N ASN A 5 0.70 0.61 10.72
CA ASN A 5 1.87 -0.18 10.37
C ASN A 5 2.00 -0.12 8.85
N ASN A 6 2.87 0.74 8.37
CA ASN A 6 3.06 0.95 6.94
C ASN A 6 4.18 0.07 6.42
N LEU A 7 4.01 -0.46 5.21
CA LEU A 7 4.97 -1.34 4.55
C LEU A 7 5.33 -2.57 5.40
N VAL A 8 4.31 -3.17 6.01
CA VAL A 8 4.47 -4.43 6.77
C VAL A 8 4.77 -5.55 5.80
N VAL A 9 5.77 -6.34 6.14
CA VAL A 9 6.13 -7.56 5.42
C VAL A 9 5.62 -8.75 6.21
N SER A 10 4.87 -9.64 5.58
CA SER A 10 4.42 -10.89 6.19
C SER A 10 4.56 -12.06 5.21
N PHE A 11 4.64 -13.27 5.76
CA PHE A 11 4.69 -14.52 4.98
C PHE A 11 4.04 -15.65 5.79
N VAL A 12 3.70 -16.75 5.13
CA VAL A 12 3.18 -17.95 5.78
C VAL A 12 4.34 -18.91 6.01
N ASN A 13 4.53 -19.37 7.25
CA ASN A 13 5.58 -20.33 7.58
C ASN A 13 5.16 -21.77 7.23
N GLN A 14 6.09 -22.72 7.37
CA GLN A 14 5.84 -24.15 7.09
C GLN A 14 4.76 -24.79 7.97
N SER A 15 4.40 -24.17 9.11
CA SER A 15 3.29 -24.60 9.97
C SER A 15 1.95 -24.00 9.58
N GLY A 16 1.89 -23.18 8.52
CA GLY A 16 0.67 -22.49 8.09
C GLY A 16 0.33 -21.24 8.88
N GLU A 17 1.26 -20.72 9.70
CA GLU A 17 1.05 -19.52 10.49
C GLU A 17 1.50 -18.27 9.72
N ILE A 18 0.72 -17.19 9.82
CA ILE A 18 1.11 -15.88 9.26
C ILE A 18 2.11 -15.23 10.21
N ILE A 19 3.33 -15.03 9.72
CA ILE A 19 4.40 -14.31 10.39
C ILE A 19 4.44 -12.89 9.90
N SER A 20 4.22 -11.93 10.79
CA SER A 20 4.29 -10.51 10.49
C SER A 20 5.60 -9.91 11.02
N LEU A 21 6.35 -9.30 10.12
CA LEU A 21 7.59 -8.57 10.41
C LEU A 21 7.27 -7.08 10.56
N ASP A 22 6.42 -6.74 11.52
CA ASP A 22 5.96 -5.38 11.78
C ASP A 22 6.80 -4.61 12.82
N LYS A 23 7.74 -5.29 13.48
CA LYS A 23 8.56 -4.77 14.58
C LYS A 23 10.03 -5.02 14.36
N ASN A 24 10.85 -4.33 15.18
CA ASN A 24 12.30 -4.55 15.26
C ASN A 24 13.09 -4.24 13.97
N TRP A 25 12.53 -3.45 13.06
CA TRP A 25 13.30 -2.93 11.95
C TRP A 25 14.33 -1.92 12.43
N LYS A 26 15.58 -2.11 12.02
CA LYS A 26 16.70 -1.22 12.32
C LYS A 26 17.13 -0.51 11.05
N LEU A 27 17.34 0.79 11.11
CA LEU A 27 17.99 1.54 10.03
C LEU A 27 19.47 1.14 9.98
N ILE A 28 19.90 0.58 8.86
CA ILE A 28 21.27 0.11 8.62
C ILE A 28 22.09 1.20 7.91
N SER A 29 21.48 1.85 6.92
CA SER A 29 22.08 2.98 6.22
C SER A 29 21.01 3.97 5.79
N GLY A 30 21.44 5.21 5.57
CA GLY A 30 20.59 6.36 5.31
C GLY A 30 20.63 7.35 6.47
N GLY A 31 20.15 8.55 6.25
CA GLY A 31 20.14 9.61 7.26
C GLY A 31 19.29 10.78 6.82
N SER A 32 19.25 11.83 7.64
CA SER A 32 18.55 13.05 7.26
C SER A 32 19.22 13.70 6.06
N VAL A 33 18.50 13.81 4.96
CA VAL A 33 18.97 14.34 3.68
C VAL A 33 17.95 15.35 3.17
N ASN A 34 18.44 16.47 2.63
CA ASN A 34 17.63 17.37 1.83
C ASN A 34 17.82 17.01 0.36
N LEU A 35 16.75 16.56 -0.28
CA LEU A 35 16.74 16.33 -1.72
C LEU A 35 16.68 17.66 -2.46
N SER A 36 17.38 17.74 -3.58
CA SER A 36 17.46 18.92 -4.44
C SER A 36 17.90 18.50 -5.85
N GLU A 37 17.90 19.42 -6.82
CA GLU A 37 18.43 19.16 -8.15
C GLU A 37 19.89 18.69 -8.15
N THR A 38 20.71 19.14 -7.18
CA THR A 38 22.12 18.75 -7.04
C THR A 38 22.32 17.48 -6.21
N ASN A 39 21.28 17.04 -5.48
CA ASN A 39 21.27 15.82 -4.70
C ASN A 39 19.91 15.13 -4.90
N PRO A 40 19.68 14.53 -6.08
CA PRO A 40 18.34 14.16 -6.52
C PRO A 40 17.81 12.85 -5.91
N GLU A 41 18.64 12.04 -5.26
CA GLU A 41 18.24 10.73 -4.76
C GLU A 41 18.78 10.47 -3.36
N THR A 42 18.02 9.75 -2.56
CA THR A 42 18.48 9.17 -1.29
C THR A 42 17.86 7.81 -1.06
N SER A 43 18.57 6.93 -0.36
CA SER A 43 18.02 5.64 0.06
C SER A 43 18.14 5.42 1.56
N PHE A 44 17.19 4.62 2.09
CA PHE A 44 17.17 4.15 3.46
C PHE A 44 17.07 2.63 3.47
N LEU A 45 18.08 1.96 4.02
CA LEU A 45 18.12 0.53 4.16
C LEU A 45 17.74 0.14 5.59
N PHE A 46 16.70 -0.65 5.73
CA PHE A 46 16.25 -1.24 6.98
C PHE A 46 16.50 -2.74 6.98
N ALA A 47 16.79 -3.30 8.14
CA ALA A 47 16.88 -4.74 8.33
C ALA A 47 16.15 -5.19 9.59
N THR A 48 15.62 -6.40 9.53
CA THR A 48 15.12 -7.17 10.66
C THR A 48 15.57 -8.62 10.54
N GLU A 49 15.34 -9.43 11.58
CA GLU A 49 15.70 -10.83 11.59
C GLU A 49 14.51 -11.71 12.00
N TYR A 50 14.40 -12.86 11.36
CA TYR A 50 13.49 -13.92 11.77
C TYR A 50 14.25 -15.26 11.79
N LEU A 51 14.27 -15.92 12.95
CA LEU A 51 15.02 -17.16 13.19
C LEU A 51 16.51 -17.09 12.74
N GLY A 52 17.17 -15.94 13.02
CA GLY A 52 18.57 -15.71 12.65
C GLY A 52 18.81 -15.44 11.16
N LYS A 53 17.76 -15.32 10.37
CA LYS A 53 17.85 -14.99 8.94
C LYS A 53 17.47 -13.52 8.73
N SER A 54 18.31 -12.81 7.99
CA SER A 54 18.12 -11.38 7.72
C SER A 54 17.07 -11.16 6.65
N VAL A 55 16.22 -10.15 6.90
CA VAL A 55 15.28 -9.58 5.92
C VAL A 55 15.59 -8.10 5.80
N THR A 56 15.68 -7.61 4.57
CA THR A 56 15.98 -6.21 4.31
C THR A 56 14.87 -5.53 3.52
N LYS A 57 14.75 -4.22 3.73
CA LYS A 57 13.86 -3.35 2.96
C LYS A 57 14.58 -2.03 2.69
N GLU A 58 14.71 -1.69 1.42
CA GLU A 58 15.26 -0.42 0.98
C GLU A 58 14.14 0.45 0.40
N LEU A 59 14.18 1.73 0.76
CA LEU A 59 13.28 2.75 0.24
C LEU A 59 14.14 3.80 -0.45
N VAL A 60 13.88 4.05 -1.73
CA VAL A 60 14.57 5.09 -2.52
C VAL A 60 13.62 6.23 -2.81
N PHE A 61 14.05 7.44 -2.50
CA PHE A 61 13.30 8.68 -2.71
C PHE A 61 14.03 9.53 -3.72
N ASN A 62 13.27 10.11 -4.64
CA ASN A 62 13.80 10.99 -5.67
C ASN A 62 13.29 12.43 -5.47
N PHE A 63 14.13 13.41 -5.79
CA PHE A 63 13.76 14.82 -5.82
C PHE A 63 12.63 15.03 -6.84
N ASP A 64 11.66 15.86 -6.48
CA ASP A 64 10.52 16.22 -7.33
C ASP A 64 9.67 15.00 -7.77
N SER A 65 9.59 13.98 -6.92
CA SER A 65 8.77 12.79 -7.17
C SER A 65 7.99 12.39 -5.92
N TYR A 66 6.76 11.94 -6.12
CA TYR A 66 5.93 11.29 -5.10
C TYR A 66 6.00 9.76 -5.17
N GLU A 67 6.86 9.23 -6.04
CA GLU A 67 7.12 7.81 -6.14
C GLU A 67 8.24 7.40 -5.20
N ILE A 68 8.06 6.28 -4.53
CA ILE A 68 9.04 5.65 -3.63
C ILE A 68 9.32 4.27 -4.20
N ASP A 69 10.55 4.01 -4.60
CA ASP A 69 10.96 2.66 -4.99
C ASP A 69 11.20 1.82 -3.73
N ILE A 70 10.58 0.65 -3.68
CA ILE A 70 10.65 -0.28 -2.56
C ILE A 70 11.32 -1.55 -3.02
N SER A 71 12.45 -1.91 -2.43
CA SER A 71 13.09 -3.20 -2.62
C SER A 71 13.03 -4.00 -1.33
N THR A 72 12.47 -5.22 -1.38
CA THR A 72 12.34 -6.10 -0.21
C THR A 72 13.04 -7.41 -0.50
N SER A 73 14.00 -7.83 0.36
CA SER A 73 14.68 -9.10 0.21
C SER A 73 14.35 -10.04 1.35
N LEU A 74 13.68 -11.13 1.01
CA LEU A 74 13.33 -12.25 1.90
C LEU A 74 14.04 -13.56 1.50
N ARG A 75 15.06 -13.49 0.66
CA ARG A 75 15.76 -14.69 0.13
C ARG A 75 16.20 -15.67 1.21
N GLY A 76 16.60 -15.17 2.38
CA GLY A 76 16.96 -15.99 3.52
C GLY A 76 15.81 -16.81 4.09
N LEU A 77 14.56 -16.47 3.80
CA LEU A 77 13.37 -17.13 4.33
C LEU A 77 12.75 -18.16 3.38
N LYS A 78 13.35 -18.39 2.22
CA LYS A 78 12.81 -19.30 1.21
C LYS A 78 12.48 -20.69 1.76
N ASP A 79 13.37 -21.26 2.58
CA ASP A 79 13.19 -22.58 3.18
C ASP A 79 12.18 -22.60 4.34
N ILE A 80 11.80 -21.42 4.84
CA ILE A 80 10.90 -21.26 5.99
C ILE A 80 9.48 -20.90 5.52
N SER A 81 9.36 -20.21 4.40
CA SER A 81 8.07 -19.86 3.79
C SER A 81 7.40 -21.10 3.18
N LEU A 82 6.10 -21.27 3.43
CA LEU A 82 5.32 -22.40 2.95
C LEU A 82 5.20 -22.44 1.43
N ASP A 83 4.99 -21.28 0.81
CA ASP A 83 4.65 -21.14 -0.61
C ASP A 83 5.63 -20.25 -1.38
N GLU A 84 6.76 -19.93 -0.77
CA GLU A 84 7.77 -19.01 -1.31
C GLU A 84 7.18 -17.64 -1.68
N LYS A 85 6.17 -17.18 -0.94
CA LYS A 85 5.52 -15.88 -1.13
C LYS A 85 5.63 -15.00 0.10
N TYR A 86 5.50 -13.71 -0.13
CA TYR A 86 5.33 -12.73 0.92
C TYR A 86 4.25 -11.71 0.57
N THR A 87 3.73 -11.04 1.56
CA THR A 87 2.77 -9.96 1.40
C THR A 87 3.38 -8.66 1.90
N LEU A 88 3.32 -7.63 1.06
CA LEU A 88 3.62 -6.25 1.44
C LEU A 88 2.30 -5.53 1.69
N SER A 89 2.16 -4.94 2.88
CA SER A 89 0.89 -4.35 3.32
C SER A 89 1.04 -2.90 3.72
N TRP A 90 0.04 -2.09 3.34
CA TRP A 90 -0.22 -0.79 3.96
C TRP A 90 -1.50 -0.91 4.79
N VAL A 91 -1.40 -0.62 6.08
CA VAL A 91 -2.49 -0.80 7.04
C VAL A 91 -2.95 0.57 7.54
N GLY A 92 -4.26 0.83 7.49
CA GLY A 92 -4.86 2.01 8.10
C GLY A 92 -5.13 3.20 7.17
N GLY A 93 -4.89 3.06 5.86
CA GLY A 93 -5.20 4.10 4.88
C GLY A 93 -4.36 5.38 5.01
N LEU A 94 -4.94 6.51 4.66
CA LEU A 94 -4.38 7.85 4.80
C LEU A 94 -5.10 8.60 5.93
N PRO A 95 -4.42 9.53 6.62
CA PRO A 95 -5.08 10.40 7.61
C PRO A 95 -6.17 11.23 6.97
N GLU A 96 -7.28 11.38 7.67
CA GLU A 96 -8.32 12.35 7.33
C GLU A 96 -7.85 13.76 7.70
N HIS A 97 -8.00 14.70 6.79
CA HIS A 97 -7.67 16.10 7.00
C HIS A 97 -8.90 17.01 7.05
N GLU A 98 -9.95 16.67 6.30
CA GLU A 98 -11.19 17.45 6.17
C GLU A 98 -12.43 16.79 6.80
N GLY A 99 -12.22 15.81 7.68
CA GLY A 99 -13.29 15.15 8.41
C GLY A 99 -14.32 14.46 7.51
N THR A 100 -15.61 14.79 7.67
CA THR A 100 -16.71 14.16 6.93
C THR A 100 -16.65 14.38 5.42
N GLN A 101 -15.97 15.41 4.93
CA GLN A 101 -15.82 15.63 3.49
C GLN A 101 -14.88 14.61 2.86
N ASP A 102 -13.78 14.28 3.53
CA ASP A 102 -12.87 13.24 3.05
C ASP A 102 -13.57 11.89 2.90
N ALA A 103 -14.45 11.55 3.85
CA ALA A 103 -15.18 10.28 3.84
C ALA A 103 -16.02 10.05 2.57
N MET A 104 -16.49 11.12 1.92
CA MET A 104 -17.26 11.02 0.66
C MET A 104 -16.39 10.66 -0.54
N PHE A 105 -15.09 10.96 -0.48
CA PHE A 105 -14.14 10.73 -1.56
C PHE A 105 -13.21 9.54 -1.30
N MET A 106 -13.28 8.93 -0.12
CA MET A 106 -12.48 7.77 0.22
C MET A 106 -12.87 6.58 -0.63
N GLU A 107 -11.93 6.10 -1.43
CA GLU A 107 -12.15 5.04 -2.40
C GLU A 107 -10.93 4.13 -2.51
N GLY A 108 -11.16 2.82 -2.44
CA GLY A 108 -10.19 1.81 -2.83
C GLY A 108 -10.24 1.58 -4.32
N LEU A 109 -9.10 1.41 -4.95
CA LEU A 109 -8.94 1.25 -6.39
C LEU A 109 -8.02 0.08 -6.70
N ILE A 110 -8.40 -0.77 -7.65
CA ILE A 110 -7.56 -1.83 -8.21
C ILE A 110 -7.67 -1.77 -9.73
N SER A 111 -6.55 -1.87 -10.41
CA SER A 111 -6.49 -2.05 -11.87
C SER A 111 -5.86 -3.39 -12.21
N GLN A 112 -6.52 -4.11 -13.12
CA GLN A 112 -6.00 -5.31 -13.75
C GLN A 112 -6.25 -5.26 -15.26
N ALA A 113 -5.20 -5.43 -16.05
CA ALA A 113 -5.27 -5.41 -17.52
C ALA A 113 -6.01 -4.16 -18.07
N GLY A 114 -5.75 -3.00 -17.46
CA GLY A 114 -6.36 -1.73 -17.83
C GLY A 114 -7.82 -1.54 -17.35
N SER A 115 -8.41 -2.53 -16.70
CA SER A 115 -9.74 -2.39 -16.10
C SER A 115 -9.62 -1.93 -14.66
N ILE A 116 -10.21 -0.77 -14.34
CA ILE A 116 -10.18 -0.19 -12.99
C ILE A 116 -11.50 -0.50 -12.28
N GLU A 117 -11.39 -1.17 -11.16
CA GLU A 117 -12.48 -1.35 -10.22
C GLU A 117 -12.28 -0.48 -8.99
N SER A 118 -13.39 0.04 -8.49
CA SER A 118 -13.39 0.90 -7.31
C SER A 118 -14.50 0.52 -6.33
N PHE A 119 -14.28 0.83 -5.07
CA PHE A 119 -15.32 0.78 -4.04
C PHE A 119 -15.13 1.91 -3.04
N ARG A 120 -16.23 2.55 -2.71
CA ARG A 120 -16.24 3.64 -1.73
C ARG A 120 -16.10 3.11 -0.32
N VAL A 121 -15.23 3.74 0.45
CA VAL A 121 -14.92 3.36 1.83
C VAL A 121 -15.83 4.08 2.83
N GLY A 122 -16.28 5.29 2.52
CA GLY A 122 -17.11 6.14 3.37
C GLY A 122 -18.55 6.25 2.87
N ALA A 123 -19.43 6.50 3.82
CA ALA A 123 -20.84 6.83 3.70
C ALA A 123 -21.80 5.71 3.30
N ALA A 124 -22.56 5.23 4.28
CA ALA A 124 -23.97 5.00 4.07
C ALA A 124 -24.55 6.24 3.37
N GLY A 125 -25.22 6.01 2.23
CA GLY A 125 -25.70 7.07 1.37
C GLY A 125 -26.43 8.18 2.12
N PHE A 126 -26.36 9.38 1.59
CA PHE A 126 -26.98 10.61 2.11
C PHE A 126 -28.48 10.51 2.46
N PHE A 127 -29.11 9.37 2.15
CA PHE A 127 -30.52 9.04 2.41
C PHE A 127 -30.75 7.67 3.07
N GLY A 128 -29.72 6.96 3.52
CA GLY A 128 -29.85 5.63 4.13
C GLY A 128 -29.80 5.68 5.64
N SER A 129 -30.88 5.28 6.29
CA SER A 129 -30.93 4.97 7.72
C SER A 129 -29.82 3.98 8.06
N SER A 130 -28.76 4.46 8.71
CA SER A 130 -27.68 3.63 9.20
C SER A 130 -28.17 2.81 10.39
N ASN A 131 -28.51 1.56 10.14
CA ASN A 131 -28.45 0.56 11.19
C ASN A 131 -26.96 0.35 11.51
N THR A 132 -26.45 1.11 12.47
CA THR A 132 -25.02 1.18 12.84
C THR A 132 -24.49 -0.10 13.49
N ASN A 133 -25.27 -1.19 13.53
CA ASN A 133 -24.94 -2.38 14.29
C ASN A 133 -24.30 -3.52 13.48
N ASN A 134 -24.16 -3.41 12.16
CA ASN A 134 -23.48 -4.42 11.33
C ASN A 134 -22.75 -3.74 10.20
N ILE A 135 -21.58 -3.17 10.52
CA ILE A 135 -20.68 -2.68 9.50
C ILE A 135 -19.62 -3.76 9.32
N ASP A 136 -19.93 -4.74 8.48
CA ASP A 136 -18.99 -5.81 8.14
C ASP A 136 -17.82 -5.23 7.34
N ALA A 137 -16.63 -5.72 7.63
CA ALA A 137 -15.45 -5.43 6.81
C ALA A 137 -15.73 -5.95 5.40
N GLU A 138 -15.65 -5.07 4.40
CA GLU A 138 -15.74 -5.46 3.01
C GLU A 138 -14.34 -5.73 2.49
N GLU A 139 -14.15 -6.93 1.93
CA GLU A 139 -12.89 -7.34 1.32
C GLU A 139 -13.08 -7.58 -0.16
N LYS A 140 -12.17 -7.04 -0.98
CA LYS A 140 -12.05 -7.38 -2.39
C LYS A 140 -10.70 -8.02 -2.65
N ARG A 141 -10.75 -9.17 -3.33
CA ARG A 141 -9.58 -9.99 -3.68
C ARG A 141 -9.48 -10.16 -5.17
N TYR A 142 -8.31 -9.90 -5.72
CA TYR A 142 -8.02 -10.01 -7.14
C TYR A 142 -6.78 -10.87 -7.34
N VAL A 143 -6.98 -12.04 -7.94
CA VAL A 143 -5.90 -13.00 -8.24
C VAL A 143 -5.20 -12.59 -9.52
N GLY A 144 -3.87 -12.64 -9.50
CA GLY A 144 -3.01 -12.37 -10.64
C GLY A 144 -2.35 -10.99 -10.61
N GLN A 145 -1.86 -10.57 -11.77
CA GLN A 145 -1.15 -9.31 -11.93
C GLN A 145 -2.10 -8.12 -11.79
N ALA A 146 -1.77 -7.21 -10.91
CA ALA A 146 -2.38 -5.88 -10.83
C ALA A 146 -1.47 -4.84 -11.50
N ASP A 147 -2.07 -3.88 -12.21
CA ASP A 147 -1.36 -2.72 -12.72
C ASP A 147 -1.04 -1.78 -11.57
N PHE A 148 -2.04 -1.54 -10.72
CA PHE A 148 -1.89 -0.87 -9.44
C PHE A 148 -3.00 -1.27 -8.46
N ALA A 149 -2.76 -1.02 -7.18
CA ALA A 149 -3.78 -1.12 -6.13
C ALA A 149 -3.54 -0.07 -5.06
N GLY A 150 -4.59 0.54 -4.59
CA GLY A 150 -4.41 1.59 -3.61
C GLY A 150 -5.70 2.21 -3.10
N TYR A 151 -5.53 3.38 -2.57
CA TYR A 151 -6.54 4.09 -1.82
C TYR A 151 -6.38 5.60 -2.06
N ARG A 152 -7.49 6.30 -2.13
CA ARG A 152 -7.48 7.75 -2.22
C ARG A 152 -8.42 8.42 -1.22
N THR A 153 -8.10 9.64 -0.90
CA THR A 153 -8.97 10.65 -0.31
C THR A 153 -9.39 11.65 -1.39
N LYS A 154 -9.88 12.81 -1.00
CA LYS A 154 -10.23 13.87 -1.94
C LYS A 154 -9.02 14.41 -2.72
N TYR A 155 -7.88 14.58 -2.05
CA TYR A 155 -6.72 15.27 -2.61
C TYR A 155 -5.46 14.41 -2.68
N PHE A 156 -5.40 13.30 -1.96
CA PHE A 156 -4.22 12.47 -1.86
C PHE A 156 -4.51 11.02 -2.22
N GLY A 157 -3.51 10.38 -2.80
CA GLY A 157 -3.54 8.97 -3.14
C GLY A 157 -2.35 8.21 -2.59
N LEU A 158 -2.59 6.94 -2.32
CA LEU A 158 -1.61 5.93 -1.99
C LEU A 158 -1.84 4.75 -2.92
N PHE A 159 -0.88 4.47 -3.80
CA PHE A 159 -1.00 3.40 -4.78
C PHE A 159 0.28 2.58 -4.85
N PHE A 160 0.14 1.28 -4.67
CA PHE A 160 1.18 0.32 -5.03
C PHE A 160 1.12 0.03 -6.52
N VAL A 161 2.27 0.08 -7.17
CA VAL A 161 2.50 -0.40 -8.54
C VAL A 161 3.46 -1.58 -8.42
N PRO A 162 2.95 -2.81 -8.31
CA PRO A 162 3.79 -3.98 -8.13
C PRO A 162 4.48 -4.35 -9.45
N GLN A 163 5.76 -4.70 -9.39
CA GLN A 163 6.45 -5.26 -10.54
C GLN A 163 5.77 -6.55 -11.01
N LYS A 164 5.34 -7.36 -10.05
CA LYS A 164 4.49 -8.54 -10.24
C LYS A 164 3.68 -8.78 -8.99
N SER A 165 2.44 -9.25 -9.16
CA SER A 165 1.59 -9.69 -8.05
C SER A 165 0.93 -11.02 -8.37
N ASP A 166 0.68 -11.83 -7.35
CA ASP A 166 -0.12 -13.05 -7.44
C ASP A 166 -1.53 -12.83 -6.90
N LEU A 167 -1.65 -11.94 -5.92
CA LEU A 167 -2.89 -11.59 -5.25
C LEU A 167 -2.82 -10.15 -4.77
N VAL A 168 -3.89 -9.43 -4.94
CA VAL A 168 -4.11 -8.12 -4.33
C VAL A 168 -5.40 -8.16 -3.54
N GLU A 169 -5.34 -7.65 -2.31
CA GLU A 169 -6.49 -7.56 -1.42
C GLU A 169 -6.64 -6.13 -0.92
N ILE A 170 -7.84 -5.61 -0.99
CA ILE A 170 -8.18 -4.35 -0.33
C ILE A 170 -9.30 -4.62 0.66
N THR A 171 -9.03 -4.34 1.92
CA THR A 171 -10.00 -4.51 3.00
C THR A 171 -10.41 -3.17 3.54
N LYS A 172 -11.70 -2.90 3.52
CA LYS A 172 -12.33 -1.75 4.14
C LYS A 172 -12.73 -2.07 5.57
N TYR A 173 -12.30 -1.23 6.49
CA TYR A 173 -12.77 -1.27 7.87
C TYR A 173 -13.69 -0.08 8.13
N PRO A 174 -14.98 -0.29 8.22
CA PRO A 174 -15.86 0.75 8.72
C PRO A 174 -15.66 0.83 10.24
N THR A 175 -15.10 1.92 10.70
CA THR A 175 -15.14 2.26 12.12
C THR A 175 -16.10 3.42 12.34
N PRO A 176 -16.75 3.55 13.51
CA PRO A 176 -17.60 4.71 13.81
C PRO A 176 -16.85 6.05 13.74
N LEU A 177 -15.53 6.01 13.75
CA LEU A 177 -14.65 7.17 13.81
C LEU A 177 -13.73 7.32 12.60
N ARG A 178 -13.53 6.24 11.78
CA ARG A 178 -12.61 6.24 10.64
C ARG A 178 -12.91 5.11 9.67
N ALA A 179 -12.94 5.43 8.40
CA ALA A 179 -12.81 4.42 7.37
C ALA A 179 -11.31 4.08 7.24
N GLY A 180 -10.93 2.84 7.50
CA GLY A 180 -9.58 2.34 7.26
C GLY A 180 -9.56 1.46 6.02
N VAL A 181 -8.49 1.53 5.26
CA VAL A 181 -8.24 0.63 4.15
C VAL A 181 -6.89 -0.03 4.33
N ASN A 182 -6.88 -1.33 4.23
CA ASN A 182 -5.63 -2.08 4.08
C ASN A 182 -5.46 -2.44 2.61
N VAL A 183 -4.26 -2.25 2.11
CA VAL A 183 -3.86 -2.72 0.78
C VAL A 183 -2.77 -3.76 0.97
N ASN A 184 -3.02 -4.98 0.49
CA ASN A 184 -2.10 -6.10 0.57
C ASN A 184 -1.70 -6.55 -0.83
N ILE A 185 -0.40 -6.63 -1.10
CA ILE A 185 0.15 -7.16 -2.34
C ILE A 185 0.93 -8.42 -2.02
N THR A 186 0.46 -9.57 -2.51
CA THR A 186 1.17 -10.85 -2.36
C THR A 186 1.99 -11.14 -3.62
N GLN A 187 3.25 -11.51 -3.40
CA GLN A 187 4.27 -11.66 -4.43
C GLN A 187 5.18 -12.85 -4.14
N ASP A 188 5.89 -13.33 -5.17
CA ASP A 188 6.98 -14.30 -5.04
C ASP A 188 8.11 -13.73 -4.17
N ILE A 189 8.68 -14.56 -3.31
CA ILE A 189 9.73 -14.18 -2.35
C ILE A 189 11.04 -13.70 -3.03
N ASN A 190 11.23 -14.03 -4.31
CA ASN A 190 12.36 -13.58 -5.11
C ASN A 190 12.11 -12.26 -5.84
N LEU A 191 10.88 -11.75 -5.81
CA LEU A 191 10.52 -10.46 -6.41
C LEU A 191 10.77 -9.35 -5.40
N GLU A 192 11.66 -8.44 -5.76
CA GLU A 192 12.23 -7.49 -4.82
C GLU A 192 11.72 -6.06 -5.00
N LYS A 193 11.17 -5.71 -6.18
CA LYS A 193 10.89 -4.31 -6.52
C LYS A 193 9.42 -3.99 -6.66
N ASN A 194 9.01 -2.91 -6.02
CA ASN A 194 7.70 -2.30 -6.13
C ASN A 194 7.86 -0.78 -6.17
N LYS A 195 6.86 -0.10 -6.69
CA LYS A 195 6.72 1.34 -6.49
C LYS A 195 5.53 1.63 -5.59
N LEU A 196 5.67 2.64 -4.77
CA LEU A 196 4.60 3.22 -3.99
C LEU A 196 4.48 4.69 -4.37
N TYR A 197 3.33 5.08 -4.89
CA TYR A 197 2.97 6.48 -5.00
C TYR A 197 2.33 6.94 -3.69
N LEU A 198 2.78 8.06 -3.16
CA LEU A 198 2.22 8.69 -1.98
C LEU A 198 2.25 10.21 -2.18
N GLY A 199 1.17 10.76 -2.70
CA GLY A 199 1.17 12.16 -3.12
C GLY A 199 -0.20 12.73 -3.47
N PRO A 200 -0.22 13.98 -3.96
CA PRO A 200 -1.43 14.65 -4.41
C PRO A 200 -2.02 14.00 -5.66
N LEU A 201 -3.34 14.10 -5.81
CA LEU A 201 -4.06 13.59 -6.98
C LEU A 201 -4.16 14.66 -8.08
N ASP A 202 -3.03 15.24 -8.48
CA ASP A 202 -2.96 16.07 -9.67
C ASP A 202 -2.59 15.21 -10.89
N TYR A 203 -3.03 15.65 -12.06
CA TYR A 203 -2.88 14.88 -13.30
C TYR A 203 -1.42 14.55 -13.62
N SER A 204 -0.53 15.53 -13.54
CA SER A 204 0.86 15.37 -13.94
C SER A 204 1.63 14.42 -13.02
N SER A 205 1.37 14.49 -11.71
CA SER A 205 2.00 13.61 -10.73
C SER A 205 1.54 12.16 -10.89
N VAL A 206 0.28 11.93 -11.25
CA VAL A 206 -0.28 10.59 -11.38
C VAL A 206 0.02 9.98 -12.76
N GLU A 207 0.04 10.78 -13.82
CA GLU A 207 0.43 10.35 -15.17
C GLU A 207 1.83 9.75 -15.21
N SER A 208 2.75 10.26 -14.36
CA SER A 208 4.13 9.76 -14.26
C SER A 208 4.21 8.28 -13.88
N LEU A 209 3.20 7.74 -13.20
CA LEU A 209 3.12 6.31 -12.86
C LEU A 209 2.99 5.40 -14.08
N GLY A 210 2.44 5.90 -15.20
CA GLY A 210 2.30 5.14 -16.44
C GLY A 210 1.37 3.93 -16.38
N VAL A 211 0.40 3.93 -15.48
CA VAL A 211 -0.54 2.81 -15.24
C VAL A 211 -2.00 3.15 -15.52
N GLY A 212 -2.27 4.32 -16.14
CA GLY A 212 -3.62 4.74 -16.53
C GLY A 212 -4.50 5.24 -15.38
N LEU A 213 -3.93 5.51 -14.22
CA LEU A 213 -4.67 6.01 -13.06
C LEU A 213 -5.21 7.43 -13.30
N GLU A 214 -4.51 8.24 -14.10
CA GLU A 214 -4.88 9.61 -14.49
C GLU A 214 -6.23 9.66 -15.21
N GLU A 215 -6.57 8.66 -16.01
CA GLU A 215 -7.86 8.59 -16.72
C GLU A 215 -9.03 8.51 -15.75
N LYS A 216 -8.84 7.79 -14.64
CA LYS A 216 -9.86 7.68 -13.61
C LYS A 216 -10.01 8.98 -12.83
N ILE A 217 -8.92 9.70 -12.59
CA ILE A 217 -8.92 10.98 -11.87
C ILE A 217 -9.64 12.07 -12.66
N LEU A 218 -9.44 12.12 -13.98
CA LEU A 218 -10.13 13.09 -14.86
C LEU A 218 -11.66 12.96 -14.84
N GLY A 219 -12.18 11.77 -14.61
CA GLY A 219 -13.62 11.55 -14.49
C GLY A 219 -14.24 12.12 -13.20
N TRP A 220 -13.46 12.78 -12.36
CA TRP A 220 -13.89 13.31 -11.05
C TRP A 220 -13.84 14.83 -10.93
N GLN A 221 -13.44 15.53 -12.00
CA GLN A 221 -13.45 17.00 -12.07
C GLN A 221 -14.81 17.56 -12.47
#